data_f0d84c911a60106987b8124015e04c0e
#
_entry.id   f0d84c911a60106987b8124015e04c0e
#
_cell.length_a   1.000
_cell.length_b   1.000
_cell.length_c   1.000
_cell.angle_alpha   90.00
_cell.angle_beta   90.00
_cell.angle_gamma   90.00
#
_symmetry.space_group_name_H-M   'P 1'
#
loop_
_entity.id
_entity.type
_entity.pdbx_description
1 polymer ?
#
loop_
_entity_poly.entity_id
_entity_poly.type
_entity_poly.pdbx_seq_one_letter_code
_entity_poly.pdbx_strand_id
1 'polypeptide(L)'
;MSDQEIDTYFFKSNDEREVEKYVGIEVYATSKIGGIGGEYKKNFKDFIVREIENNGKTLDIKEDYKSQPFSEELKDRYTTFNLIKINRDTFEALRKISNTLKIPYGTINYSGLKDKFSISVQKISIKGDYIDKLKKLNLNDIFIRNIHPTRKPVKLGSHWGNNFTVLIRNIENSKNLRIRLEKQFNFLSNFGFPNYFGLQRFGSYRPNSHKVGQYILEGNFKNAFEEFVSTTYSTESDISKLVRREFRSDRDFEKAYANFPKNLKYERNMLYYLIQNPDDYKGSINTLPSDLKKLLISSFQSFIFNKMLSLRVEKGLPLFEPIKGDVISILDDYNGNLTYVKYIYGGSYDKYLKKAIDLNRAALIMPIIGNTTDLELFPLMKSLFEEIVKRERIDKYILSSKLNTELEMRGALRTITAKPTALKLLEFADDDLNPGKKKVKFEFSLQKGSYATMLIRELIALT
;
A
#
# COMPACT_ATOMS: atom_id res chain seq x y z
N MET A 1 5.74 10.85 35.33
CA MET A 1 5.42 9.68 34.52
C MET A 1 6.64 8.80 34.60
N SER A 2 6.51 7.61 35.18
CA SER A 2 7.64 6.71 35.43
C SER A 2 8.17 6.13 34.13
N ASP A 3 9.49 5.93 34.05
CA ASP A 3 10.23 5.40 32.88
C ASP A 3 9.74 4.02 32.34
N GLN A 4 8.75 3.41 32.97
CA GLN A 4 8.17 2.12 32.59
C GLN A 4 7.06 2.20 31.51
N GLU A 5 6.51 3.39 31.18
CA GLU A 5 5.39 3.54 30.24
C GLU A 5 5.81 3.76 28.78
N ILE A 6 7.09 3.91 28.49
CA ILE A 6 7.58 4.24 27.14
C ILE A 6 8.00 3.00 26.34
N ASP A 7 7.96 1.81 26.92
CA ASP A 7 8.72 0.66 26.40
C ASP A 7 8.06 -0.18 25.31
N THR A 8 6.77 -0.03 25.08
CA THR A 8 6.09 -0.79 24.02
C THR A 8 4.89 0.01 23.55
N TYR A 9 4.80 0.31 22.26
CA TYR A 9 3.55 0.76 21.70
C TYR A 9 2.56 -0.41 21.76
N PHE A 10 1.70 -0.42 22.77
CA PHE A 10 0.60 -1.34 22.88
C PHE A 10 -0.52 -0.88 21.96
N PHE A 11 -0.49 -1.38 20.73
CA PHE A 11 -1.76 -1.56 20.04
C PHE A 11 -2.44 -2.74 20.71
N LYS A 12 -3.64 -2.55 21.23
CA LYS A 12 -4.44 -3.67 21.72
C LYS A 12 -4.42 -4.74 20.64
N SER A 13 -4.11 -5.95 20.98
CA SER A 13 -3.68 -7.05 20.12
C SER A 13 -4.61 -7.43 18.94
N ASN A 14 -5.73 -6.75 18.72
CA ASN A 14 -6.64 -6.89 17.59
C ASN A 14 -7.35 -5.58 17.24
N ASP A 15 -6.91 -4.43 17.76
CA ASP A 15 -7.52 -3.15 17.44
C ASP A 15 -6.77 -2.48 16.29
N GLU A 16 -7.13 -2.84 15.05
CA GLU A 16 -6.62 -2.20 13.84
C GLU A 16 -6.82 -0.69 13.87
N ARG A 17 -7.80 -0.18 14.61
CA ARG A 17 -8.08 1.25 14.72
C ARG A 17 -6.95 2.03 15.38
N GLU A 18 -6.32 1.51 16.43
CA GLU A 18 -5.18 2.18 17.06
C GLU A 18 -3.98 2.23 16.12
N VAL A 19 -3.72 1.14 15.40
CA VAL A 19 -2.69 1.09 14.36
C VAL A 19 -3.03 2.05 13.21
N GLU A 20 -4.29 2.11 12.78
CA GLU A 20 -4.76 3.04 11.75
C GLU A 20 -4.54 4.48 12.16
N LYS A 21 -4.96 4.88 13.36
CA LYS A 21 -4.75 6.23 13.90
C LYS A 21 -3.27 6.59 13.97
N TYR A 22 -2.44 5.63 14.38
CA TYR A 22 -0.99 5.82 14.48
C TYR A 22 -0.34 6.18 13.12
N VAL A 23 -0.93 5.76 12.01
CA VAL A 23 -0.48 6.09 10.65
C VAL A 23 -1.37 7.14 9.96
N GLY A 24 -2.20 7.85 10.73
CA GLY A 24 -3.02 8.98 10.26
C GLY A 24 -4.32 8.59 9.56
N ILE A 25 -4.80 7.34 9.69
CA ILE A 25 -6.08 6.87 9.14
C ILE A 25 -7.12 6.97 10.27
N GLU A 26 -7.90 8.07 10.33
CA GLU A 26 -8.69 8.38 11.53
C GLU A 26 -10.20 8.40 11.30
N VAL A 27 -10.65 8.50 10.04
CA VAL A 27 -12.08 8.68 9.74
C VAL A 27 -12.63 7.63 8.78
N TYR A 28 -13.94 7.44 8.83
CA TYR A 28 -14.72 6.60 7.92
C TYR A 28 -15.71 7.46 7.13
N ALA A 29 -15.77 7.29 5.83
CA ALA A 29 -16.79 7.93 5.00
C ALA A 29 -18.18 7.32 5.22
N THR A 30 -18.22 6.06 5.64
CA THR A 30 -19.45 5.28 5.83
C THR A 30 -19.93 5.21 7.28
N SER A 31 -19.37 6.03 8.18
CA SER A 31 -19.68 6.03 9.62
C SER A 31 -21.19 6.09 9.94
N LYS A 32 -21.98 6.88 9.17
CA LYS A 32 -23.43 6.99 9.36
C LYS A 32 -24.22 5.75 8.91
N ILE A 33 -23.64 4.90 8.05
CA ILE A 33 -24.27 3.66 7.57
C ILE A 33 -23.96 2.52 8.53
N GLY A 34 -22.76 2.53 9.10
CA GLY A 34 -22.19 1.45 9.89
C GLY A 34 -21.70 0.27 9.05
N GLY A 35 -20.67 -0.40 9.48
CA GLY A 35 -20.11 -1.55 8.81
C GLY A 35 -20.86 -2.85 9.10
N ILE A 36 -20.48 -3.90 8.38
CA ILE A 36 -21.05 -5.24 8.54
C ILE A 36 -20.30 -6.10 9.56
N GLY A 37 -19.14 -5.63 10.05
CA GLY A 37 -18.25 -6.43 10.88
C GLY A 37 -17.56 -7.55 10.09
N GLY A 38 -17.07 -8.54 10.83
CA GLY A 38 -16.42 -9.70 10.24
C GLY A 38 -14.91 -9.54 10.04
N GLU A 39 -14.32 -10.53 9.44
CA GLU A 39 -12.88 -10.68 9.26
C GLU A 39 -12.55 -11.06 7.81
N TYR A 40 -11.51 -10.48 7.25
CA TYR A 40 -11.02 -10.83 5.92
C TYR A 40 -9.63 -11.48 6.00
N LYS A 41 -9.24 -12.20 4.96
CA LYS A 41 -7.94 -12.92 4.91
C LYS A 41 -7.79 -13.97 6.03
N LYS A 42 -8.84 -14.67 6.42
CA LYS A 42 -8.72 -15.85 7.30
C LYS A 42 -8.00 -16.99 6.60
N ASN A 43 -8.21 -17.12 5.31
CA ASN A 43 -7.52 -18.05 4.43
C ASN A 43 -7.00 -17.27 3.21
N PHE A 44 -5.87 -17.70 2.63
CA PHE A 44 -5.37 -17.09 1.39
C PHE A 44 -6.37 -17.17 0.21
N LYS A 45 -7.27 -18.15 0.23
CA LYS A 45 -8.38 -18.31 -0.75
C LYS A 45 -9.47 -17.24 -0.61
N ASP A 46 -9.54 -16.59 0.53
CA ASP A 46 -10.51 -15.52 0.79
C ASP A 46 -10.12 -14.19 0.12
N PHE A 47 -8.93 -14.12 -0.46
CA PHE A 47 -8.41 -12.91 -1.10
C PHE A 47 -7.74 -13.24 -2.44
N ILE A 48 -8.44 -12.97 -3.54
CA ILE A 48 -7.95 -13.21 -4.88
C ILE A 48 -7.66 -11.89 -5.57
N VAL A 49 -6.48 -11.76 -6.19
CA VAL A 49 -6.03 -10.55 -6.87
C VAL A 49 -5.68 -10.86 -8.31
N ARG A 50 -6.37 -10.21 -9.25
CA ARG A 50 -6.11 -10.34 -10.68
C ARG A 50 -5.63 -9.00 -11.24
N GLU A 51 -4.48 -8.99 -11.85
CA GLU A 51 -3.96 -7.78 -12.49
C GLU A 51 -4.83 -7.41 -13.70
N ILE A 52 -5.06 -6.12 -13.87
CA ILE A 52 -5.76 -5.55 -15.04
C ILE A 52 -4.74 -4.83 -15.90
N GLU A 53 -4.61 -5.25 -17.15
CA GLU A 53 -3.73 -4.60 -18.12
C GLU A 53 -4.26 -3.21 -18.52
N ASN A 54 -3.41 -2.37 -19.12
CA ASN A 54 -3.82 -1.03 -19.57
C ASN A 54 -4.92 -1.03 -20.63
N ASN A 55 -5.09 -2.14 -21.37
CA ASN A 55 -6.19 -2.31 -22.32
C ASN A 55 -7.52 -2.72 -21.64
N GLY A 56 -7.57 -2.79 -20.31
CA GLY A 56 -8.74 -3.19 -19.54
C GLY A 56 -8.92 -4.69 -19.37
N LYS A 57 -8.06 -5.53 -19.96
CA LYS A 57 -8.15 -6.99 -19.82
C LYS A 57 -7.73 -7.39 -18.41
N THR A 58 -8.62 -8.06 -17.68
CA THR A 58 -8.29 -8.71 -16.40
C THR A 58 -7.64 -10.06 -16.67
N LEU A 59 -6.49 -10.32 -16.07
CA LEU A 59 -5.81 -11.60 -16.19
C LEU A 59 -6.61 -12.69 -15.47
N ASP A 60 -6.80 -13.83 -16.13
CA ASP A 60 -7.48 -14.99 -15.53
C ASP A 60 -6.46 -15.97 -14.93
N ILE A 61 -6.87 -16.66 -13.85
CA ILE A 61 -6.04 -17.64 -13.14
C ILE A 61 -6.02 -18.99 -13.86
N LYS A 62 -7.12 -19.34 -14.54
CA LYS A 62 -7.31 -20.64 -15.17
C LYS A 62 -7.02 -20.64 -16.66
N GLU A 63 -7.14 -19.49 -17.30
CA GLU A 63 -6.93 -19.32 -18.74
C GLU A 63 -5.50 -19.67 -19.14
N ASP A 64 -5.35 -20.55 -20.14
CA ASP A 64 -4.05 -20.88 -20.71
C ASP A 64 -4.18 -21.03 -22.22
N TYR A 65 -3.54 -20.16 -22.96
CA TYR A 65 -3.57 -20.18 -24.41
C TYR A 65 -2.34 -20.91 -24.97
N LYS A 66 -2.51 -21.52 -26.13
CA LYS A 66 -1.41 -22.14 -26.86
C LYS A 66 -0.32 -21.09 -27.15
N SER A 67 0.91 -21.33 -26.70
CA SER A 67 2.02 -20.44 -26.95
C SER A 67 2.37 -20.37 -28.43
N GLN A 68 2.70 -19.18 -28.91
CA GLN A 68 3.29 -18.97 -30.23
C GLN A 68 4.81 -19.15 -30.13
N PRO A 69 5.47 -19.58 -31.23
CA PRO A 69 6.94 -19.62 -31.26
C PRO A 69 7.54 -18.22 -31.22
N PHE A 70 8.77 -18.13 -30.74
CA PHE A 70 9.57 -16.92 -30.77
C PHE A 70 9.94 -16.60 -32.24
N SER A 71 9.81 -15.35 -32.67
CA SER A 71 10.09 -14.93 -34.05
C SER A 71 11.04 -13.73 -34.09
N GLU A 72 12.14 -13.89 -34.79
CA GLU A 72 13.08 -12.81 -35.06
C GLU A 72 12.50 -11.79 -36.05
N GLU A 73 11.71 -12.22 -37.04
CA GLU A 73 11.03 -11.34 -38.00
C GLU A 73 10.07 -10.38 -37.31
N LEU A 74 9.38 -10.87 -36.27
CA LEU A 74 8.50 -10.06 -35.41
C LEU A 74 9.28 -9.24 -34.39
N LYS A 75 10.63 -9.30 -34.40
CA LYS A 75 11.51 -8.61 -33.42
C LYS A 75 11.18 -8.93 -31.97
N ASP A 76 10.84 -10.19 -31.70
CA ASP A 76 10.59 -10.66 -30.33
C ASP A 76 11.89 -10.63 -29.53
N ARG A 77 11.80 -10.15 -28.29
CA ARG A 77 12.96 -9.98 -27.40
C ARG A 77 12.73 -10.51 -26.00
N TYR A 78 11.46 -10.74 -25.64
CA TYR A 78 11.05 -11.13 -24.30
C TYR A 78 10.06 -12.29 -24.36
N THR A 79 10.17 -13.21 -23.43
CA THR A 79 9.12 -14.18 -23.13
C THR A 79 8.25 -13.61 -22.03
N THR A 80 6.95 -13.46 -22.31
CA THR A 80 5.96 -12.91 -21.39
C THR A 80 4.99 -14.02 -20.95
N PHE A 81 4.55 -13.98 -19.71
CA PHE A 81 3.64 -14.99 -19.15
C PHE A 81 2.84 -14.43 -17.96
N ASN A 82 1.76 -15.13 -17.62
CA ASN A 82 1.01 -14.89 -16.41
C ASN A 82 1.58 -15.75 -15.28
N LEU A 83 2.05 -15.10 -14.23
CA LEU A 83 2.50 -15.73 -12.99
C LEU A 83 1.34 -15.83 -12.02
N ILE A 84 0.91 -17.02 -11.69
CA ILE A 84 -0.04 -17.31 -10.61
C ILE A 84 0.76 -17.76 -9.39
N LYS A 85 0.52 -17.12 -8.24
CA LYS A 85 1.13 -17.53 -6.97
C LYS A 85 0.06 -17.69 -5.88
N ILE A 86 0.26 -18.68 -5.02
CA ILE A 86 -0.62 -19.04 -3.92
C ILE A 86 0.15 -18.90 -2.61
N ASN A 87 -0.30 -17.99 -1.74
CA ASN A 87 0.30 -17.73 -0.42
C ASN A 87 1.84 -17.52 -0.48
N ARG A 88 2.30 -16.79 -1.48
CA ARG A 88 3.73 -16.52 -1.70
C ARG A 88 3.99 -15.04 -1.96
N ASP A 89 5.14 -14.57 -1.51
CA ASP A 89 5.64 -13.25 -1.87
C ASP A 89 6.07 -13.19 -3.34
N THR A 90 5.89 -12.04 -3.99
CA THR A 90 6.28 -11.89 -5.40
C THR A 90 7.78 -12.06 -5.60
N PHE A 91 8.62 -11.48 -4.73
CA PHE A 91 10.07 -11.61 -4.84
C PHE A 91 10.53 -13.06 -4.62
N GLU A 92 9.91 -13.78 -3.68
CA GLU A 92 10.18 -15.20 -3.45
C GLU A 92 9.85 -16.04 -4.69
N ALA A 93 8.69 -15.80 -5.29
CA ALA A 93 8.26 -16.52 -6.50
C ALA A 93 9.23 -16.25 -7.67
N LEU A 94 9.60 -14.99 -7.90
CA LEU A 94 10.53 -14.62 -8.96
C LEU A 94 11.94 -15.17 -8.73
N ARG A 95 12.43 -15.21 -7.48
CA ARG A 95 13.71 -15.84 -7.14
C ARG A 95 13.71 -17.34 -7.42
N LYS A 96 12.62 -18.05 -7.11
CA LYS A 96 12.50 -19.48 -7.44
C LYS A 96 12.54 -19.70 -8.95
N ILE A 97 11.84 -18.90 -9.72
CA ILE A 97 11.89 -18.95 -11.19
C ILE A 97 13.31 -18.66 -11.71
N SER A 98 13.95 -17.58 -11.23
CA SER A 98 15.32 -17.20 -11.57
C SER A 98 16.31 -18.34 -11.34
N ASN A 99 16.27 -18.94 -10.15
CA ASN A 99 17.17 -20.05 -9.77
C ASN A 99 16.94 -21.29 -10.62
N THR A 100 15.67 -21.68 -10.86
CA THR A 100 15.33 -22.87 -11.65
C THR A 100 15.72 -22.71 -13.13
N LEU A 101 15.52 -21.52 -13.68
CA LEU A 101 15.92 -21.20 -15.06
C LEU A 101 17.42 -20.89 -15.19
N LYS A 102 18.14 -20.74 -14.07
CA LYS A 102 19.56 -20.34 -14.01
C LYS A 102 19.80 -19.00 -14.73
N ILE A 103 18.97 -18.00 -14.46
CA ILE A 103 19.06 -16.65 -15.01
C ILE A 103 19.25 -15.61 -13.92
N PRO A 104 19.90 -14.47 -14.19
CA PRO A 104 20.01 -13.39 -13.23
C PRO A 104 18.63 -12.84 -12.86
N TYR A 105 18.37 -12.62 -11.57
CA TYR A 105 17.09 -12.08 -11.07
C TYR A 105 16.69 -10.77 -11.75
N GLY A 106 17.67 -9.89 -12.01
CA GLY A 106 17.45 -8.59 -12.66
C GLY A 106 16.95 -8.65 -14.11
N THR A 107 16.91 -9.84 -14.74
CA THR A 107 16.35 -10.02 -16.09
C THR A 107 14.84 -10.22 -16.09
N ILE A 108 14.24 -10.42 -14.91
CA ILE A 108 12.81 -10.64 -14.73
C ILE A 108 12.12 -9.32 -14.44
N ASN A 109 11.14 -8.96 -15.26
CA ASN A 109 10.40 -7.71 -15.14
C ASN A 109 8.95 -7.98 -14.76
N TYR A 110 8.36 -7.11 -13.92
CA TYR A 110 6.99 -7.18 -13.44
C TYR A 110 6.36 -5.78 -13.35
N SER A 111 5.02 -5.72 -13.34
CA SER A 111 4.28 -4.45 -13.31
C SER A 111 4.07 -3.90 -11.90
N GLY A 112 4.06 -4.76 -10.89
CA GLY A 112 3.84 -4.38 -9.48
C GLY A 112 3.87 -5.61 -8.56
N LEU A 113 3.92 -5.36 -7.27
CA LEU A 113 3.88 -6.40 -6.25
C LEU A 113 2.44 -6.81 -5.96
N LYS A 114 2.23 -8.07 -5.59
CA LYS A 114 0.94 -8.61 -5.17
C LYS A 114 1.06 -9.19 -3.77
N ASP A 115 0.01 -9.07 -2.98
CA ASP A 115 -0.07 -9.55 -1.61
C ASP A 115 0.44 -10.99 -1.47
N LYS A 116 1.16 -11.27 -0.39
CA LYS A 116 1.65 -12.61 -0.07
C LYS A 116 0.47 -13.52 0.27
N PHE A 117 -0.36 -13.13 1.26
CA PHE A 117 -1.48 -13.94 1.74
C PHE A 117 -2.71 -13.80 0.81
N SER A 118 -2.59 -14.39 -0.38
CA SER A 118 -3.59 -14.31 -1.44
C SER A 118 -3.36 -15.39 -2.49
N ILE A 119 -4.36 -15.59 -3.38
CA ILE A 119 -4.15 -16.15 -4.70
C ILE A 119 -4.05 -14.96 -5.66
N SER A 120 -2.98 -14.86 -6.42
CA SER A 120 -2.83 -13.72 -7.33
C SER A 120 -2.28 -14.10 -8.69
N VAL A 121 -2.68 -13.35 -9.70
CA VAL A 121 -2.15 -13.43 -11.06
C VAL A 121 -1.61 -12.08 -11.51
N GLN A 122 -0.42 -12.07 -12.10
CA GLN A 122 0.25 -10.88 -12.61
C GLN A 122 1.08 -11.19 -13.84
N LYS A 123 1.31 -10.17 -14.67
CA LYS A 123 2.11 -10.29 -15.90
C LYS A 123 3.59 -10.14 -15.60
N ILE A 124 4.39 -11.05 -16.14
CA ILE A 124 5.85 -11.10 -15.99
C ILE A 124 6.48 -11.17 -17.39
N SER A 125 7.68 -10.62 -17.54
CA SER A 125 8.49 -10.85 -18.74
C SER A 125 9.95 -11.13 -18.40
N ILE A 126 10.59 -11.98 -19.22
CA ILE A 126 12.01 -12.33 -19.13
C ILE A 126 12.64 -12.01 -20.49
N LYS A 127 13.80 -11.37 -20.47
CA LYS A 127 14.54 -11.08 -21.72
C LYS A 127 15.08 -12.39 -22.32
N GLY A 128 14.74 -12.67 -23.57
CA GLY A 128 15.13 -13.87 -24.30
C GLY A 128 14.01 -14.88 -24.48
N ASP A 129 14.30 -15.98 -25.20
CA ASP A 129 13.39 -17.08 -25.40
C ASP A 129 13.49 -18.12 -24.28
N TYR A 130 12.44 -18.22 -23.50
CA TYR A 130 12.28 -19.18 -22.38
C TYR A 130 11.00 -19.98 -22.48
N ILE A 131 10.32 -19.98 -23.64
CA ILE A 131 8.99 -20.60 -23.81
C ILE A 131 9.02 -22.06 -23.37
N ASP A 132 9.92 -22.86 -23.92
CA ASP A 132 9.95 -24.31 -23.62
C ASP A 132 10.44 -24.62 -22.20
N LYS A 133 11.32 -23.78 -21.66
CA LYS A 133 11.78 -23.93 -20.28
C LYS A 133 10.66 -23.61 -19.28
N LEU A 134 9.89 -22.57 -19.55
CA LEU A 134 8.74 -22.18 -18.69
C LEU A 134 7.60 -23.19 -18.73
N LYS A 135 7.34 -23.83 -19.90
CA LYS A 135 6.34 -24.92 -20.03
C LYS A 135 6.70 -26.13 -19.16
N LYS A 136 7.97 -26.43 -19.00
CA LYS A 136 8.49 -27.56 -18.21
C LYS A 136 8.64 -27.24 -16.74
N LEU A 137 8.40 -25.99 -16.34
CA LEU A 137 8.65 -25.55 -14.98
C LEU A 137 7.53 -26.02 -14.05
N ASN A 138 7.93 -26.81 -13.04
CA ASN A 138 7.03 -27.30 -12.00
C ASN A 138 7.51 -26.81 -10.64
N LEU A 139 6.75 -25.91 -10.05
CA LEU A 139 7.07 -25.28 -8.76
C LEU A 139 5.84 -25.34 -7.84
N ASN A 140 6.05 -25.67 -6.59
CA ASN A 140 4.97 -25.67 -5.60
C ASN A 140 4.41 -24.27 -5.40
N ASP A 141 3.09 -24.14 -5.48
CA ASP A 141 2.33 -22.89 -5.27
C ASP A 141 2.64 -21.77 -6.26
N ILE A 142 3.29 -22.08 -7.39
CA ILE A 142 3.61 -21.16 -8.48
C ILE A 142 3.22 -21.83 -9.80
N PHE A 143 2.34 -21.16 -10.56
CA PHE A 143 1.88 -21.66 -11.86
C PHE A 143 2.15 -20.61 -12.92
N ILE A 144 2.46 -21.08 -14.12
CA ILE A 144 2.74 -20.26 -15.28
C ILE A 144 1.72 -20.54 -16.35
N ARG A 145 1.12 -19.49 -16.91
CA ARG A 145 0.07 -19.54 -17.93
C ARG A 145 0.34 -18.51 -19.02
N ASN A 146 -0.31 -18.69 -20.16
CA ASN A 146 -0.31 -17.72 -21.25
C ASN A 146 1.10 -17.29 -21.68
N ILE A 147 1.99 -18.27 -21.88
CA ILE A 147 3.38 -18.00 -22.30
C ILE A 147 3.39 -17.57 -23.76
N HIS A 148 3.93 -16.40 -24.07
CA HIS A 148 4.02 -15.86 -25.43
C HIS A 148 5.22 -14.92 -25.60
N PRO A 149 5.73 -14.77 -26.83
CA PRO A 149 6.79 -13.84 -27.13
C PRO A 149 6.27 -12.40 -27.20
N THR A 150 7.12 -11.40 -26.85
CA THR A 150 6.81 -9.98 -26.99
C THR A 150 8.04 -9.15 -27.33
N ARG A 151 7.82 -7.99 -27.97
CA ARG A 151 8.89 -7.04 -28.32
C ARG A 151 9.35 -6.20 -27.15
N LYS A 152 8.46 -5.90 -26.22
CA LYS A 152 8.71 -4.97 -25.08
C LYS A 152 8.55 -5.70 -23.76
N PRO A 153 9.36 -5.32 -22.75
CA PRO A 153 9.20 -5.87 -21.41
C PRO A 153 7.95 -5.33 -20.71
N VAL A 154 7.49 -6.06 -19.74
CA VAL A 154 6.61 -5.52 -18.70
C VAL A 154 7.40 -4.44 -17.95
N LYS A 155 6.79 -3.30 -17.66
CA LYS A 155 7.43 -2.21 -16.91
C LYS A 155 6.71 -2.01 -15.57
N LEU A 156 7.46 -1.58 -14.56
CA LEU A 156 6.87 -1.22 -13.27
C LEU A 156 5.79 -0.14 -13.47
N GLY A 157 4.61 -0.36 -12.89
CA GLY A 157 3.46 0.53 -13.06
C GLY A 157 2.75 0.45 -14.41
N SER A 158 3.09 -0.50 -15.30
CA SER A 158 2.48 -0.63 -16.63
C SER A 158 1.13 -1.36 -16.66
N HIS A 159 0.50 -1.57 -15.52
CA HIS A 159 -0.87 -2.11 -15.42
C HIS A 159 -1.86 -0.98 -15.07
N TRP A 160 -3.13 -1.18 -15.39
CA TRP A 160 -4.17 -0.23 -15.03
C TRP A 160 -4.48 -0.30 -13.53
N GLY A 161 -4.63 -1.50 -13.00
CA GLY A 161 -5.02 -1.72 -11.62
C GLY A 161 -5.17 -3.20 -11.31
N ASN A 162 -6.00 -3.51 -10.33
CA ASN A 162 -6.28 -4.88 -9.93
C ASN A 162 -7.77 -5.11 -9.71
N ASN A 163 -8.23 -6.28 -10.08
CA ASN A 163 -9.52 -6.82 -9.72
C ASN A 163 -9.34 -7.69 -8.47
N PHE A 164 -10.23 -7.51 -7.51
CA PHE A 164 -10.22 -8.20 -6.22
C PHE A 164 -11.50 -9.02 -6.07
N THR A 165 -11.35 -10.28 -5.67
CA THR A 165 -12.45 -11.08 -5.13
C THR A 165 -12.14 -11.31 -3.66
N VAL A 166 -13.02 -10.84 -2.78
CA VAL A 166 -12.83 -10.84 -1.33
C VAL A 166 -13.96 -11.60 -0.66
N LEU A 167 -13.61 -12.42 0.32
CA LEU A 167 -14.56 -13.09 1.20
C LEU A 167 -14.34 -12.57 2.64
N ILE A 168 -15.38 -11.93 3.18
CA ILE A 168 -15.45 -11.54 4.59
C ILE A 168 -16.21 -12.64 5.32
N ARG A 169 -15.67 -13.09 6.45
CA ARG A 169 -16.18 -14.15 7.30
C ARG A 169 -16.55 -13.65 8.69
N ASN A 170 -17.13 -14.50 9.51
CA ASN A 170 -17.43 -14.23 10.92
C ASN A 170 -18.30 -12.97 11.12
N ILE A 171 -19.27 -12.76 10.24
CA ILE A 171 -20.19 -11.62 10.31
C ILE A 171 -21.38 -11.98 11.19
N GLU A 172 -21.72 -11.11 12.16
CA GLU A 172 -22.90 -11.28 13.02
C GLU A 172 -24.19 -11.31 12.19
N ASN A 173 -25.01 -12.35 12.39
CA ASN A 173 -26.30 -12.50 11.71
C ASN A 173 -27.35 -11.58 12.36
N SER A 174 -27.45 -10.34 11.89
CA SER A 174 -28.41 -9.35 12.36
C SER A 174 -29.55 -9.14 11.36
N LYS A 175 -30.75 -8.80 11.83
CA LYS A 175 -31.95 -8.57 10.99
C LYS A 175 -31.72 -7.57 9.85
N ASN A 176 -30.87 -6.58 10.05
CA ASN A 176 -30.62 -5.51 9.10
C ASN A 176 -29.29 -5.67 8.31
N LEU A 177 -28.61 -6.79 8.45
CA LEU A 177 -27.29 -7.02 7.84
C LEU A 177 -27.33 -6.81 6.31
N ARG A 178 -28.28 -7.41 5.63
CA ARG A 178 -28.39 -7.31 4.17
C ARG A 178 -28.71 -5.89 3.70
N ILE A 179 -29.61 -5.22 4.38
CA ILE A 179 -29.95 -3.81 4.07
C ILE A 179 -28.74 -2.90 4.26
N ARG A 180 -27.96 -3.12 5.33
CA ARG A 180 -26.75 -2.35 5.62
C ARG A 180 -25.69 -2.60 4.55
N LEU A 181 -25.49 -3.85 4.15
CA LEU A 181 -24.56 -4.21 3.06
C LEU A 181 -24.95 -3.53 1.73
N GLU A 182 -26.22 -3.56 1.37
CA GLU A 182 -26.73 -2.92 0.15
C GLU A 182 -26.53 -1.38 0.19
N LYS A 183 -26.78 -0.73 1.33
CA LYS A 183 -26.50 0.69 1.53
C LYS A 183 -25.01 1.00 1.41
N GLN A 184 -24.15 0.18 1.99
CA GLN A 184 -22.70 0.31 1.88
C GLN A 184 -22.24 0.19 0.42
N PHE A 185 -22.70 -0.82 -0.30
CA PHE A 185 -22.34 -1.03 -1.70
C PHE A 185 -22.80 0.12 -2.59
N ASN A 186 -24.03 0.61 -2.39
CA ASN A 186 -24.54 1.76 -3.11
C ASN A 186 -23.72 3.02 -2.83
N PHE A 187 -23.36 3.26 -1.57
CA PHE A 187 -22.54 4.40 -1.21
C PHE A 187 -21.15 4.32 -1.87
N LEU A 188 -20.44 3.18 -1.68
CA LEU A 188 -19.10 2.99 -2.21
C LEU A 188 -19.05 3.02 -3.74
N SER A 189 -20.06 2.49 -4.42
CA SER A 189 -20.14 2.52 -5.87
C SER A 189 -20.37 3.93 -6.42
N ASN A 190 -21.16 4.76 -5.72
CA ASN A 190 -21.49 6.10 -6.17
C ASN A 190 -20.43 7.12 -5.79
N PHE A 191 -19.94 7.08 -4.55
CA PHE A 191 -19.05 8.10 -4.00
C PHE A 191 -17.60 7.63 -3.85
N GLY A 192 -17.37 6.32 -3.61
CA GLY A 192 -16.06 5.79 -3.29
C GLY A 192 -15.73 5.89 -1.79
N PHE A 193 -14.47 5.94 -1.48
CA PHE A 193 -13.92 5.94 -0.11
C PHE A 193 -12.68 6.83 -0.02
N PRO A 194 -12.29 7.27 1.20
CA PRO A 194 -11.08 8.06 1.39
C PRO A 194 -9.84 7.32 0.89
N ASN A 195 -9.07 7.95 0.01
CA ASN A 195 -7.94 7.32 -0.67
C ASN A 195 -6.66 7.34 0.20
N TYR A 196 -6.77 6.87 1.43
CA TYR A 196 -5.64 6.73 2.32
C TYR A 196 -4.52 5.84 1.77
N PHE A 197 -3.31 6.08 2.20
CA PHE A 197 -2.26 5.06 2.13
C PHE A 197 -2.52 4.02 3.21
N GLY A 198 -2.68 2.75 2.80
CA GLY A 198 -2.98 1.66 3.73
C GLY A 198 -1.78 1.25 4.60
N LEU A 199 -2.06 0.44 5.63
CA LEU A 199 -1.08 -0.02 6.63
C LEU A 199 0.18 -0.64 6.01
N GLN A 200 0.07 -1.32 4.86
CA GLN A 200 1.20 -1.91 4.15
C GLN A 200 2.30 -0.89 3.78
N ARG A 201 1.93 0.40 3.66
CA ARG A 201 2.88 1.47 3.38
C ARG A 201 3.81 1.78 4.54
N PHE A 202 3.39 1.45 5.75
CA PHE A 202 4.04 1.81 7.00
C PHE A 202 4.75 0.64 7.67
N GLY A 203 4.54 -0.59 7.17
CA GLY A 203 5.09 -1.84 7.71
C GLY A 203 4.00 -2.73 8.30
N SER A 204 3.96 -4.00 7.85
CA SER A 204 2.87 -4.93 8.22
C SER A 204 2.93 -5.41 9.68
N TYR A 205 4.13 -5.51 10.23
CA TYR A 205 4.36 -5.97 11.62
C TYR A 205 4.86 -4.86 12.54
N ARG A 206 5.44 -3.83 11.94
CA ARG A 206 5.97 -2.66 12.64
C ARG A 206 5.56 -1.43 11.84
N PRO A 207 4.45 -0.76 12.19
CA PRO A 207 3.91 0.35 11.42
C PRO A 207 4.71 1.65 11.66
N ASN A 208 6.02 1.58 11.72
CA ASN A 208 6.91 2.66 12.13
C ASN A 208 7.74 3.29 11.00
N SER A 209 7.59 2.83 9.76
CA SER A 209 8.38 3.33 8.63
C SER A 209 8.33 4.86 8.51
N HIS A 210 7.17 5.47 8.80
CA HIS A 210 7.01 6.93 8.76
C HIS A 210 7.81 7.63 9.88
N LYS A 211 7.90 7.05 11.08
CA LYS A 211 8.69 7.60 12.19
C LYS A 211 10.18 7.56 11.87
N VAL A 212 10.67 6.41 11.39
CA VAL A 212 12.07 6.29 10.96
C VAL A 212 12.36 7.30 9.84
N GLY A 213 11.46 7.40 8.84
CA GLY A 213 11.58 8.36 7.74
C GLY A 213 11.60 9.81 8.22
N GLN A 214 10.77 10.17 9.20
CA GLN A 214 10.76 11.47 9.85
C GLN A 214 12.13 11.77 10.48
N TYR A 215 12.63 10.88 11.34
CA TYR A 215 13.91 11.08 12.02
C TYR A 215 15.11 11.19 11.06
N ILE A 216 15.09 10.42 9.96
CA ILE A 216 16.10 10.55 8.91
C ILE A 216 16.09 11.96 8.30
N LEU A 217 14.90 12.49 7.99
CA LEU A 217 14.73 13.82 7.43
C LEU A 217 15.14 14.94 8.41
N GLU A 218 14.88 14.76 9.70
CA GLU A 218 15.29 15.65 10.78
C GLU A 218 16.80 15.62 11.04
N GLY A 219 17.54 14.69 10.41
CA GLY A 219 18.95 14.46 10.73
C GLY A 219 19.16 13.82 12.11
N ASN A 220 18.09 13.37 12.75
CA ASN A 220 18.12 12.71 14.05
C ASN A 220 18.38 11.20 13.88
N PHE A 221 19.58 10.87 13.42
CA PHE A 221 19.94 9.51 13.07
C PHE A 221 19.95 8.56 14.26
N LYS A 222 20.22 9.07 15.48
CA LYS A 222 20.15 8.28 16.71
C LYS A 222 18.73 7.80 16.95
N ASN A 223 17.73 8.68 16.91
CA ASN A 223 16.34 8.31 17.07
C ASN A 223 15.83 7.44 15.91
N ALA A 224 16.33 7.66 14.67
CA ALA A 224 16.01 6.77 13.54
C ALA A 224 16.52 5.35 13.80
N PHE A 225 17.73 5.18 14.31
CA PHE A 225 18.31 3.91 14.71
C PHE A 225 17.49 3.25 15.82
N GLU A 226 17.20 4.00 16.90
CA GLU A 226 16.42 3.50 18.03
C GLU A 226 15.04 2.99 17.59
N GLU A 227 14.34 3.78 16.79
CA GLU A 227 13.04 3.41 16.25
C GLU A 227 13.11 2.15 15.37
N PHE A 228 14.18 2.02 14.58
CA PHE A 228 14.36 0.88 13.69
C PHE A 228 14.82 -0.38 14.43
N VAL A 229 15.74 -0.27 15.37
CA VAL A 229 16.41 -1.42 16.02
C VAL A 229 15.79 -1.78 17.35
N SER A 230 15.48 -0.82 18.24
CA SER A 230 15.13 -1.10 19.64
C SER A 230 13.66 -0.93 20.01
N THR A 231 12.86 -0.17 19.24
CA THR A 231 11.42 -0.03 19.52
C THR A 231 10.67 -1.33 19.24
N THR A 232 9.80 -1.75 20.17
CA THR A 232 8.98 -2.97 20.04
C THR A 232 7.53 -2.66 19.70
N TYR A 233 6.90 -3.57 18.95
CA TYR A 233 5.49 -3.49 18.59
C TYR A 233 4.77 -4.79 18.95
N SER A 234 3.51 -4.70 19.37
CA SER A 234 2.70 -5.87 19.80
C SER A 234 2.55 -6.93 18.71
N THR A 235 2.58 -6.49 17.44
CA THR A 235 2.45 -7.33 16.24
C THR A 235 3.72 -8.07 15.83
N GLU A 236 4.86 -7.83 16.50
CA GLU A 236 6.10 -8.57 16.27
C GLU A 236 6.09 -9.94 16.98
N SER A 237 6.95 -10.86 16.51
CA SER A 237 7.19 -12.13 17.21
C SER A 237 7.80 -11.89 18.60
N ASP A 238 7.52 -12.80 19.54
CA ASP A 238 8.05 -12.69 20.90
C ASP A 238 9.58 -12.68 20.96
N ILE A 239 10.21 -13.46 20.09
CA ILE A 239 11.70 -13.47 19.97
C ILE A 239 12.20 -12.09 19.55
N SER A 240 11.57 -11.46 18.55
CA SER A 240 12.00 -10.13 18.10
C SER A 240 11.77 -9.07 19.18
N LYS A 241 10.66 -9.15 19.90
CA LYS A 241 10.37 -8.24 21.03
C LYS A 241 11.39 -8.41 22.15
N LEU A 242 11.75 -9.65 22.48
CA LEU A 242 12.71 -9.96 23.54
C LEU A 242 14.07 -9.34 23.25
N VAL A 243 14.66 -9.65 22.10
CA VAL A 243 16.02 -9.16 21.76
C VAL A 243 16.09 -7.63 21.66
N ARG A 244 14.99 -6.97 21.21
CA ARG A 244 14.94 -5.50 21.18
C ARG A 244 14.85 -4.89 22.59
N ARG A 245 14.10 -5.51 23.50
CA ARG A 245 14.01 -5.08 24.90
C ARG A 245 15.33 -5.27 25.63
N GLU A 246 15.99 -6.41 25.46
CA GLU A 246 17.31 -6.67 26.03
C GLU A 246 18.32 -5.61 25.58
N PHE A 247 18.43 -5.39 24.27
CA PHE A 247 19.30 -4.36 23.72
C PHE A 247 18.98 -2.96 24.24
N ARG A 248 17.70 -2.62 24.40
CA ARG A 248 17.29 -1.34 24.94
C ARG A 248 17.72 -1.16 26.41
N SER A 249 17.73 -2.24 27.18
CA SER A 249 18.07 -2.23 28.59
C SER A 249 19.58 -2.16 28.84
N ASP A 250 20.36 -3.00 28.14
CA ASP A 250 21.79 -3.18 28.42
C ASP A 250 22.72 -2.39 27.51
N ARG A 251 22.23 -1.98 26.34
CA ARG A 251 23.03 -1.25 25.33
C ARG A 251 24.29 -1.96 24.87
N ASP A 252 24.31 -3.28 25.02
CA ASP A 252 25.39 -4.12 24.56
C ASP A 252 25.20 -4.47 23.08
N PHE A 253 25.93 -3.79 22.20
CA PHE A 253 25.86 -3.94 20.74
C PHE A 253 26.36 -5.31 20.26
N GLU A 254 27.41 -5.85 20.89
CA GLU A 254 27.96 -7.16 20.53
C GLU A 254 27.00 -8.28 20.89
N LYS A 255 26.45 -8.26 22.11
CA LYS A 255 25.42 -9.18 22.57
C LYS A 255 24.17 -9.09 21.70
N ALA A 256 23.71 -7.88 21.38
CA ALA A 256 22.58 -7.67 20.49
C ALA A 256 22.84 -8.24 19.09
N TYR A 257 23.99 -7.97 18.50
CA TYR A 257 24.36 -8.54 17.20
C TYR A 257 24.36 -10.05 17.20
N ALA A 258 24.83 -10.69 18.28
CA ALA A 258 24.80 -12.15 18.41
C ALA A 258 23.39 -12.71 18.52
N ASN A 259 22.51 -12.06 19.31
CA ASN A 259 21.20 -12.55 19.69
C ASN A 259 20.10 -12.21 18.67
N PHE A 260 20.25 -11.13 17.89
CA PHE A 260 19.22 -10.79 16.89
C PHE A 260 19.06 -11.90 15.84
N PRO A 261 17.82 -12.33 15.55
CA PRO A 261 17.54 -13.35 14.55
C PRO A 261 18.18 -13.05 13.20
N LYS A 262 18.71 -14.06 12.52
CA LYS A 262 19.41 -13.91 11.22
C LYS A 262 18.52 -13.31 10.11
N ASN A 263 17.21 -13.42 10.20
CA ASN A 263 16.27 -12.79 9.26
C ASN A 263 16.14 -11.29 9.46
N LEU A 264 16.50 -10.73 10.63
CA LEU A 264 16.57 -9.28 10.89
C LEU A 264 17.90 -8.69 10.38
N LYS A 265 18.13 -8.85 9.08
CA LYS A 265 19.42 -8.53 8.44
C LYS A 265 19.79 -7.06 8.55
N TYR A 266 18.84 -6.18 8.41
CA TYR A 266 19.09 -4.73 8.42
C TYR A 266 19.47 -4.26 9.82
N GLU A 267 18.75 -4.70 10.83
CA GLU A 267 19.06 -4.43 12.23
C GLU A 267 20.45 -4.94 12.59
N ARG A 268 20.76 -6.16 12.19
CA ARG A 268 22.09 -6.76 12.42
C ARG A 268 23.20 -5.97 11.73
N ASN A 269 23.02 -5.53 10.50
CA ASN A 269 24.00 -4.71 9.78
C ASN A 269 24.25 -3.38 10.48
N MET A 270 23.16 -2.75 10.98
CA MET A 270 23.24 -1.48 11.71
C MET A 270 23.97 -1.63 13.05
N LEU A 271 23.68 -2.71 13.81
CA LEU A 271 24.39 -3.04 15.05
C LEU A 271 25.87 -3.30 14.78
N TYR A 272 26.20 -4.14 13.80
CA TYR A 272 27.58 -4.45 13.43
C TYR A 272 28.37 -3.20 13.03
N TYR A 273 27.76 -2.29 12.30
CA TYR A 273 28.40 -1.03 11.94
C TYR A 273 28.77 -0.20 13.18
N LEU A 274 27.86 -0.10 14.16
CA LEU A 274 28.11 0.67 15.40
C LEU A 274 29.11 0.01 16.34
N ILE A 275 29.29 -1.32 16.30
CA ILE A 275 30.40 -2.01 16.98
C ILE A 275 31.75 -1.50 16.44
N GLN A 276 31.85 -1.31 15.13
CA GLN A 276 33.11 -0.85 14.50
C GLN A 276 33.27 0.68 14.52
N ASN A 277 32.18 1.42 14.57
CA ASN A 277 32.15 2.88 14.50
C ASN A 277 31.18 3.43 15.57
N PRO A 278 31.61 3.45 16.86
CA PRO A 278 30.78 3.92 17.96
C PRO A 278 30.22 5.34 17.69
N ASP A 279 28.95 5.54 18.02
CA ASP A 279 28.20 6.81 17.89
C ASP A 279 27.98 7.34 16.46
N ASP A 280 28.48 6.68 15.41
CA ASP A 280 28.17 7.06 14.04
C ASP A 280 26.81 6.47 13.58
N TYR A 281 25.74 6.98 14.18
CA TYR A 281 24.38 6.60 13.83
C TYR A 281 24.03 6.94 12.37
N LYS A 282 24.62 8.00 11.81
CA LYS A 282 24.42 8.36 10.39
C LYS A 282 24.99 7.29 9.47
N GLY A 283 26.21 6.85 9.74
CA GLY A 283 26.83 5.74 9.01
C GLY A 283 26.03 4.46 9.15
N SER A 284 25.52 4.15 10.35
CA SER A 284 24.67 2.99 10.61
C SER A 284 23.39 3.01 9.75
N ILE A 285 22.65 4.12 9.71
CA ILE A 285 21.47 4.29 8.82
C ILE A 285 21.87 4.16 7.34
N ASN A 286 23.06 4.58 6.96
CA ASN A 286 23.54 4.46 5.57
C ASN A 286 23.87 3.02 5.15
N THR A 287 23.97 2.06 6.08
CA THR A 287 24.04 0.62 5.74
C THR A 287 22.74 0.11 5.12
N LEU A 288 21.61 0.80 5.31
CA LEU A 288 20.34 0.43 4.68
C LEU A 288 20.39 0.64 3.17
N PRO A 289 19.81 -0.28 2.37
CA PRO A 289 19.66 -0.09 0.93
C PRO A 289 18.98 1.23 0.58
N SER A 290 19.42 1.87 -0.50
CA SER A 290 18.85 3.15 -0.97
C SER A 290 17.32 3.08 -1.17
N ASP A 291 16.82 1.98 -1.74
CA ASP A 291 15.38 1.80 -1.96
C ASP A 291 14.59 1.69 -0.65
N LEU A 292 15.18 1.09 0.40
CA LEU A 292 14.56 1.03 1.72
C LEU A 292 14.54 2.42 2.36
N LYS A 293 15.62 3.19 2.28
CA LYS A 293 15.65 4.58 2.77
C LYS A 293 14.60 5.45 2.07
N LYS A 294 14.46 5.34 0.74
CA LYS A 294 13.40 6.01 -0.03
C LYS A 294 12.00 5.60 0.41
N LEU A 295 11.80 4.31 0.72
CA LEU A 295 10.52 3.81 1.22
C LEU A 295 10.18 4.41 2.59
N LEU A 296 11.13 4.47 3.51
CA LEU A 296 10.95 5.05 4.85
C LEU A 296 10.54 6.52 4.74
N ILE A 297 11.27 7.32 3.96
CA ILE A 297 10.97 8.73 3.73
C ILE A 297 9.60 8.92 3.07
N SER A 298 9.31 8.16 2.02
CA SER A 298 8.01 8.26 1.35
C SER A 298 6.84 7.76 2.21
N SER A 299 7.11 6.94 3.24
CA SER A 299 6.10 6.59 4.25
C SER A 299 5.75 7.79 5.12
N PHE A 300 6.72 8.63 5.46
CA PHE A 300 6.44 9.87 6.18
C PHE A 300 5.59 10.85 5.34
N GLN A 301 5.88 11.02 4.04
CA GLN A 301 5.01 11.79 3.14
C GLN A 301 3.58 11.22 3.11
N SER A 302 3.46 9.90 3.12
CA SER A 302 2.16 9.20 3.13
C SER A 302 1.41 9.41 4.45
N PHE A 303 2.13 9.47 5.58
CA PHE A 303 1.56 9.81 6.88
C PHE A 303 0.97 11.23 6.88
N ILE A 304 1.73 12.22 6.41
CA ILE A 304 1.24 13.60 6.29
C ILE A 304 -0.02 13.67 5.41
N PHE A 305 -0.01 12.98 4.27
CA PHE A 305 -1.20 12.89 3.41
C PHE A 305 -2.41 12.32 4.16
N ASN A 306 -2.22 11.21 4.87
CA ASN A 306 -3.29 10.58 5.64
C ASN A 306 -3.84 11.53 6.72
N LYS A 307 -2.96 12.20 7.47
CA LYS A 307 -3.36 13.17 8.50
C LYS A 307 -4.13 14.36 7.91
N MET A 308 -3.68 14.90 6.77
CA MET A 308 -4.38 16.00 6.10
C MET A 308 -5.78 15.55 5.63
N LEU A 309 -5.90 14.33 5.10
CA LEU A 309 -7.19 13.79 4.66
C LEU A 309 -8.14 13.55 5.84
N SER A 310 -7.63 13.04 6.96
CA SER A 310 -8.40 12.88 8.19
C SER A 310 -8.84 14.23 8.75
N LEU A 311 -7.94 15.21 8.82
CA LEU A 311 -8.24 16.57 9.30
C LEU A 311 -9.30 17.26 8.43
N ARG A 312 -9.28 17.05 7.10
CA ARG A 312 -10.32 17.54 6.20
C ARG A 312 -11.71 17.10 6.67
N VAL A 313 -11.89 15.82 6.95
CA VAL A 313 -13.16 15.26 7.39
C VAL A 313 -13.51 15.68 8.82
N GLU A 314 -12.54 15.70 9.73
CA GLU A 314 -12.69 16.17 11.11
C GLU A 314 -13.25 17.59 11.16
N LYS A 315 -12.79 18.46 10.26
CA LYS A 315 -13.31 19.84 10.12
C LYS A 315 -14.67 19.94 9.42
N GLY A 316 -15.31 18.84 9.08
CA GLY A 316 -16.59 18.82 8.38
C GLY A 316 -16.49 19.25 6.91
N LEU A 317 -15.30 19.31 6.33
CA LEU A 317 -15.12 19.65 4.93
C LEU A 317 -15.51 18.46 4.04
N PRO A 318 -16.26 18.67 2.95
CA PRO A 318 -16.78 17.58 2.12
C PRO A 318 -15.67 16.80 1.43
N LEU A 319 -15.86 15.48 1.32
CA LEU A 319 -14.92 14.56 0.67
C LEU A 319 -15.23 14.36 -0.82
N PHE A 320 -16.51 14.42 -1.16
CA PHE A 320 -17.00 14.03 -2.49
C PHE A 320 -17.46 15.24 -3.33
N GLU A 321 -17.52 16.40 -2.74
CA GLU A 321 -17.89 17.64 -3.42
C GLU A 321 -16.77 18.68 -3.24
N PRO A 322 -16.46 19.46 -4.29
CA PRO A 322 -15.45 20.51 -4.19
C PRO A 322 -15.98 21.71 -3.40
N ILE A 323 -15.10 22.34 -2.66
CA ILE A 323 -15.34 23.64 -2.04
C ILE A 323 -14.26 24.64 -2.51
N LYS A 324 -14.55 25.93 -2.38
CA LYS A 324 -13.62 26.99 -2.77
C LYS A 324 -12.23 26.76 -2.16
N GLY A 325 -11.21 26.78 -3.01
CA GLY A 325 -9.81 26.52 -2.62
C GLY A 325 -9.38 25.06 -2.79
N ASP A 326 -10.28 24.13 -3.11
CA ASP A 326 -9.90 22.81 -3.57
C ASP A 326 -9.18 22.86 -4.92
N VAL A 327 -8.38 21.85 -5.19
CA VAL A 327 -7.75 21.67 -6.50
C VAL A 327 -8.38 20.48 -7.21
N ILE A 328 -8.77 20.72 -8.44
CA ILE A 328 -9.37 19.74 -9.33
C ILE A 328 -8.37 19.36 -10.40
N SER A 329 -8.19 18.08 -10.64
CA SER A 329 -7.47 17.57 -11.81
C SER A 329 -8.44 16.94 -12.79
N ILE A 330 -8.20 17.20 -14.08
CA ILE A 330 -8.86 16.47 -15.15
C ILE A 330 -8.21 15.09 -15.26
N LEU A 331 -9.03 14.07 -15.43
CA LEU A 331 -8.58 12.70 -15.61
C LEU A 331 -8.53 12.35 -17.09
N ASP A 332 -7.58 11.48 -17.49
CA ASP A 332 -7.53 10.99 -18.86
C ASP A 332 -8.77 10.13 -19.17
N ASP A 333 -9.22 10.17 -20.41
CA ASP A 333 -10.45 9.49 -20.84
C ASP A 333 -10.35 7.98 -20.85
N TYR A 334 -9.12 7.47 -20.94
CA TYR A 334 -8.88 6.05 -21.18
C TYR A 334 -8.69 5.26 -19.90
N ASN A 335 -7.90 5.80 -18.98
CA ASN A 335 -7.49 5.08 -17.77
C ASN A 335 -7.92 5.77 -16.47
N GLY A 336 -8.48 6.99 -16.54
CA GLY A 336 -8.80 7.78 -15.36
C GLY A 336 -7.56 8.23 -14.57
N ASN A 337 -6.38 8.31 -15.23
CA ASN A 337 -5.19 8.82 -14.57
C ASN A 337 -5.23 10.34 -14.45
N LEU A 338 -4.53 10.86 -13.43
CA LEU A 338 -4.33 12.30 -13.31
C LEU A 338 -3.58 12.84 -14.54
N THR A 339 -4.10 13.90 -15.13
CA THR A 339 -3.41 14.66 -16.17
C THR A 339 -2.63 15.82 -15.56
N TYR A 340 -1.89 16.54 -16.39
CA TYR A 340 -1.23 17.79 -15.97
C TYR A 340 -2.22 18.95 -15.80
N VAL A 341 -3.45 18.82 -16.32
CA VAL A 341 -4.48 19.86 -16.24
C VAL A 341 -5.10 19.85 -14.86
N LYS A 342 -4.85 20.91 -14.12
CA LYS A 342 -5.42 21.15 -12.80
C LYS A 342 -5.73 22.63 -12.61
N TYR A 343 -6.70 22.94 -11.76
CA TYR A 343 -7.08 24.31 -11.43
C TYR A 343 -7.62 24.40 -9.99
N ILE A 344 -7.50 25.59 -9.42
CA ILE A 344 -8.08 25.92 -8.11
C ILE A 344 -9.57 26.19 -8.31
N TYR A 345 -10.41 25.46 -7.56
CA TYR A 345 -11.85 25.64 -7.64
C TYR A 345 -12.30 26.93 -6.96
N GLY A 346 -12.95 27.78 -7.73
CA GLY A 346 -13.44 29.10 -7.29
C GLY A 346 -14.91 29.16 -6.86
N GLY A 347 -15.66 28.04 -6.98
CA GLY A 347 -17.09 27.99 -6.68
C GLY A 347 -18.00 28.22 -7.90
N SER A 348 -17.46 28.11 -9.12
CA SER A 348 -18.23 28.28 -10.37
C SER A 348 -18.39 26.96 -11.12
N TYR A 349 -19.43 26.86 -11.95
CA TYR A 349 -19.70 25.68 -12.80
C TYR A 349 -20.01 24.38 -12.04
N ASP A 350 -20.55 24.45 -10.84
CA ASP A 350 -20.81 23.31 -9.96
C ASP A 350 -21.55 22.15 -10.64
N LYS A 351 -22.61 22.45 -11.44
CA LYS A 351 -23.38 21.43 -12.13
C LYS A 351 -22.56 20.58 -13.10
N TYR A 352 -21.70 21.21 -13.87
CA TYR A 352 -20.85 20.50 -14.86
C TYR A 352 -19.71 19.78 -14.19
N LEU A 353 -19.10 20.39 -13.19
CA LEU A 353 -18.02 19.79 -12.44
C LEU A 353 -18.49 18.57 -11.64
N LYS A 354 -19.64 18.68 -10.97
CA LYS A 354 -20.25 17.55 -10.26
C LYS A 354 -20.46 16.36 -11.20
N LYS A 355 -21.04 16.60 -12.38
CA LYS A 355 -21.23 15.56 -13.39
C LYS A 355 -19.90 14.98 -13.89
N ALA A 356 -18.87 15.80 -14.06
CA ALA A 356 -17.53 15.32 -14.45
C ALA A 356 -16.91 14.43 -13.37
N ILE A 357 -17.06 14.78 -12.10
CA ILE A 357 -16.61 13.95 -10.96
C ILE A 357 -17.39 12.64 -10.90
N ASP A 358 -18.71 12.68 -11.03
CA ASP A 358 -19.57 11.49 -11.03
C ASP A 358 -19.19 10.51 -12.15
N LEU A 359 -18.84 11.05 -13.32
CA LEU A 359 -18.39 10.30 -14.50
C LEU A 359 -16.91 9.92 -14.47
N ASN A 360 -16.19 10.20 -13.38
CA ASN A 360 -14.75 9.95 -13.22
C ASN A 360 -13.90 10.63 -14.33
N ARG A 361 -14.27 11.86 -14.71
CA ARG A 361 -13.57 12.72 -15.67
C ARG A 361 -12.79 13.84 -14.99
N ALA A 362 -13.11 14.10 -13.74
CA ALA A 362 -12.40 15.03 -12.87
C ALA A 362 -12.34 14.47 -11.46
N ALA A 363 -11.35 14.86 -10.68
CA ALA A 363 -11.20 14.45 -9.30
C ALA A 363 -10.63 15.56 -8.43
N LEU A 364 -11.05 15.59 -7.18
CA LEU A 364 -10.41 16.38 -6.15
C LEU A 364 -9.03 15.75 -5.85
N ILE A 365 -8.02 16.60 -5.81
CA ILE A 365 -6.64 16.14 -5.55
C ILE A 365 -6.02 16.86 -4.37
N MET A 366 -5.09 16.16 -3.75
CA MET A 366 -4.26 16.68 -2.67
C MET A 366 -2.79 16.36 -2.96
N PRO A 367 -1.84 17.27 -2.63
CA PRO A 367 -0.43 17.00 -2.82
C PRO A 367 0.08 15.95 -1.81
N ILE A 368 0.90 15.04 -2.28
CA ILE A 368 1.87 14.33 -1.46
C ILE A 368 3.06 15.28 -1.35
N ILE A 369 3.28 15.85 -0.18
CA ILE A 369 4.22 16.95 -0.01
C ILE A 369 5.66 16.48 -0.11
N GLY A 370 6.46 17.19 -0.88
CA GLY A 370 7.87 16.97 -1.06
C GLY A 370 8.59 18.25 -1.51
N ASN A 371 9.88 18.16 -1.79
CA ASN A 371 10.73 19.31 -2.12
C ASN A 371 10.33 20.06 -3.41
N THR A 372 9.52 19.45 -4.27
CA THR A 372 8.99 20.07 -5.50
C THR A 372 7.54 20.55 -5.36
N THR A 373 6.96 20.46 -4.16
CA THR A 373 5.56 20.85 -3.95
C THR A 373 5.47 22.37 -3.69
N ASP A 374 4.75 23.06 -4.55
CA ASP A 374 4.34 24.44 -4.32
C ASP A 374 2.96 24.47 -3.65
N LEU A 375 2.92 24.74 -2.37
CA LEU A 375 1.68 24.76 -1.57
C LEU A 375 0.78 25.95 -1.89
N GLU A 376 1.28 27.02 -2.51
CA GLU A 376 0.46 28.16 -2.93
C GLU A 376 -0.55 27.74 -4.02
N LEU A 377 -0.25 26.68 -4.77
CA LEU A 377 -1.18 26.08 -5.73
C LEU A 377 -2.28 25.23 -5.09
N PHE A 378 -2.26 25.06 -3.76
CA PHE A 378 -3.20 24.24 -2.99
C PHE A 378 -3.71 24.98 -1.75
N PRO A 379 -4.42 26.12 -1.88
CA PRO A 379 -4.69 27.03 -0.76
C PRO A 379 -5.40 26.37 0.42
N LEU A 380 -6.43 25.51 0.16
CA LEU A 380 -7.11 24.79 1.23
C LEU A 380 -6.18 23.76 1.90
N MET A 381 -5.41 23.00 1.10
CA MET A 381 -4.51 21.99 1.61
C MET A 381 -3.32 22.58 2.34
N LYS A 382 -2.86 23.79 1.96
CA LYS A 382 -1.83 24.54 2.68
C LYS A 382 -2.26 24.78 4.13
N SER A 383 -3.49 25.26 4.36
CA SER A 383 -3.99 25.49 5.71
C SER A 383 -4.08 24.22 6.55
N LEU A 384 -4.53 23.10 5.94
CA LEU A 384 -4.56 21.80 6.61
C LEU A 384 -3.14 21.30 6.94
N PHE A 385 -2.20 21.47 6.03
CA PHE A 385 -0.81 21.08 6.24
C PHE A 385 -0.18 21.89 7.39
N GLU A 386 -0.35 23.20 7.43
CA GLU A 386 0.17 24.06 8.50
C GLU A 386 -0.38 23.65 9.87
N GLU A 387 -1.63 23.23 9.93
CA GLU A 387 -2.23 22.71 11.16
C GLU A 387 -1.66 21.34 11.55
N ILE A 388 -1.46 20.43 10.62
CA ILE A 388 -0.82 19.12 10.88
C ILE A 388 0.61 19.30 11.37
N VAL A 389 1.39 20.16 10.74
CA VAL A 389 2.75 20.50 11.16
C VAL A 389 2.78 20.94 12.62
N LYS A 390 1.83 21.79 13.02
CA LYS A 390 1.70 22.27 14.40
C LYS A 390 1.26 21.15 15.36
N ARG A 391 0.23 20.37 15.00
CA ARG A 391 -0.30 19.27 15.84
C ARG A 391 0.74 18.16 16.07
N GLU A 392 1.43 17.76 15.02
CA GLU A 392 2.42 16.69 15.06
C GLU A 392 3.83 17.17 15.45
N ARG A 393 4.01 18.49 15.71
CA ARG A 393 5.29 19.13 16.05
C ARG A 393 6.40 18.85 15.02
N ILE A 394 6.03 18.92 13.75
CA ILE A 394 6.95 18.69 12.62
C ILE A 394 7.57 20.03 12.22
N ASP A 395 8.87 20.03 11.94
CA ASP A 395 9.48 21.18 11.28
C ASP A 395 8.99 21.23 9.82
N LYS A 396 8.28 22.31 9.46
CA LYS A 396 7.73 22.50 8.10
C LYS A 396 8.78 22.47 7.00
N TYR A 397 10.03 22.79 7.33
CA TYR A 397 11.14 22.82 6.38
C TYR A 397 11.72 21.43 6.09
N ILE A 398 11.41 20.40 6.89
CA ILE A 398 11.89 19.04 6.67
C ILE A 398 11.50 18.52 5.27
N LEU A 399 10.27 18.79 4.86
CA LEU A 399 9.74 18.31 3.58
C LEU A 399 10.23 19.14 2.39
N SER A 400 10.73 20.34 2.61
CA SER A 400 11.28 21.25 1.60
C SER A 400 12.80 21.29 1.60
N SER A 401 13.47 20.67 2.58
CA SER A 401 14.91 20.81 2.75
C SER A 401 15.69 20.13 1.62
N LYS A 402 16.64 20.87 1.08
CA LYS A 402 17.67 20.35 0.17
C LYS A 402 18.73 19.52 0.90
N LEU A 403 18.54 19.22 2.19
CA LEU A 403 19.53 18.57 3.05
C LEU A 403 19.88 17.14 2.63
N ASN A 404 19.10 16.54 1.75
CA ASN A 404 19.38 15.21 1.20
C ASN A 404 19.30 15.24 -0.32
N THR A 405 20.33 15.78 -0.99
CA THR A 405 20.48 15.69 -2.46
C THR A 405 20.56 14.26 -2.97
N GLU A 406 20.90 13.30 -2.10
CA GLU A 406 20.96 11.87 -2.46
C GLU A 406 19.62 11.14 -2.39
N LEU A 407 18.65 11.64 -1.60
CA LEU A 407 17.33 11.05 -1.43
C LEU A 407 16.28 12.03 -1.98
N GLU A 408 16.06 12.00 -3.30
CA GLU A 408 15.03 12.83 -3.93
C GLU A 408 13.65 12.55 -3.33
N MET A 409 13.16 13.50 -2.56
CA MET A 409 11.81 13.49 -1.98
C MET A 409 10.89 14.36 -2.83
N ARG A 410 10.58 13.90 -4.03
CA ARG A 410 9.67 14.64 -4.92
C ARG A 410 8.25 14.63 -4.38
N GLY A 411 7.55 15.74 -4.59
CA GLY A 411 6.11 15.81 -4.42
C GLY A 411 5.38 15.04 -5.52
N ALA A 412 4.14 14.66 -5.23
CA ALA A 412 3.25 14.02 -6.19
C ALA A 412 1.81 14.46 -5.95
N LEU A 413 0.91 14.10 -6.85
CA LEU A 413 -0.52 14.34 -6.71
C LEU A 413 -1.26 13.02 -6.46
N ARG A 414 -2.28 13.09 -5.60
CA ARG A 414 -3.15 11.96 -5.32
C ARG A 414 -4.59 12.42 -5.18
N THR A 415 -5.53 11.64 -5.70
CA THR A 415 -6.96 11.89 -5.49
C THR A 415 -7.30 11.68 -4.01
N ILE A 416 -8.17 12.52 -3.45
CA ILE A 416 -8.61 12.40 -2.05
C ILE A 416 -9.56 11.23 -1.83
N THR A 417 -10.25 10.78 -2.89
CA THR A 417 -11.12 9.61 -2.89
C THR A 417 -10.68 8.60 -3.93
N ALA A 418 -10.97 7.33 -3.70
CA ALA A 418 -10.87 6.26 -4.68
C ALA A 418 -12.26 5.64 -4.88
N LYS A 419 -12.61 5.35 -6.13
CA LYS A 419 -13.91 4.78 -6.48
C LYS A 419 -13.70 3.38 -7.07
N PRO A 420 -14.36 2.34 -6.51
CA PRO A 420 -14.29 1.01 -7.09
C PRO A 420 -15.10 0.97 -8.39
N THR A 421 -14.63 0.21 -9.35
CA THR A 421 -15.40 -0.14 -10.55
C THR A 421 -15.92 -1.57 -10.43
N ALA A 422 -17.11 -1.82 -10.98
CA ALA A 422 -17.75 -3.15 -10.98
C ALA A 422 -17.86 -3.79 -9.58
N LEU A 423 -18.15 -2.97 -8.54
CA LEU A 423 -18.43 -3.51 -7.20
C LEU A 423 -19.72 -4.30 -7.22
N LYS A 424 -19.63 -5.61 -6.98
CA LYS A 424 -20.79 -6.53 -7.02
C LYS A 424 -20.73 -7.57 -5.93
N LEU A 425 -21.87 -7.88 -5.35
CA LEU A 425 -22.05 -9.00 -4.44
C LEU A 425 -22.06 -10.31 -5.25
N LEU A 426 -21.25 -11.28 -4.86
CA LEU A 426 -21.19 -12.60 -5.47
C LEU A 426 -21.92 -13.66 -4.64
N GLU A 427 -21.80 -13.58 -3.30
CA GLU A 427 -22.39 -14.55 -2.39
C GLU A 427 -22.72 -13.89 -1.04
N PHE A 428 -23.88 -14.24 -0.50
CA PHE A 428 -24.29 -13.93 0.88
C PHE A 428 -24.86 -15.22 1.47
N ALA A 429 -24.12 -15.86 2.37
CA ALA A 429 -24.44 -17.21 2.87
C ALA A 429 -24.04 -17.39 4.33
N ASP A 430 -24.41 -18.54 4.88
CA ASP A 430 -23.89 -18.98 6.19
C ASP A 430 -22.38 -19.26 6.08
N ASP A 431 -21.65 -18.91 7.15
CA ASP A 431 -20.20 -19.09 7.17
C ASP A 431 -19.85 -20.55 7.49
N ASP A 432 -19.17 -21.20 6.57
CA ASP A 432 -18.73 -22.61 6.69
C ASP A 432 -17.65 -22.83 7.76
N LEU A 433 -16.97 -21.78 8.19
CA LEU A 433 -15.93 -21.84 9.24
C LEU A 433 -16.43 -21.37 10.61
N ASN A 434 -17.52 -20.60 10.65
CA ASN A 434 -18.04 -19.99 11.87
C ASN A 434 -19.54 -20.24 11.99
N PRO A 435 -19.99 -21.33 12.66
CA PRO A 435 -21.40 -21.66 12.80
C PRO A 435 -22.23 -20.53 13.40
N GLY A 436 -23.39 -20.24 12.82
CA GLY A 436 -24.29 -19.18 13.24
C GLY A 436 -23.93 -17.77 12.73
N LYS A 437 -22.78 -17.61 12.07
CA LYS A 437 -22.35 -16.36 11.44
C LYS A 437 -22.65 -16.37 9.95
N LYS A 438 -22.49 -15.20 9.32
CA LYS A 438 -22.62 -15.02 7.87
C LYS A 438 -21.26 -14.77 7.23
N LYS A 439 -21.17 -15.06 5.93
CA LYS A 439 -20.06 -14.67 5.05
C LYS A 439 -20.56 -13.90 3.86
N VAL A 440 -19.75 -12.99 3.37
CA VAL A 440 -20.04 -12.15 2.21
C VAL A 440 -18.88 -12.21 1.23
N LYS A 441 -19.14 -12.64 0.01
CA LYS A 441 -18.17 -12.64 -1.08
C LYS A 441 -18.55 -11.59 -2.10
N PHE A 442 -17.59 -10.77 -2.49
CA PHE A 442 -17.80 -9.70 -3.44
C PHE A 442 -16.57 -9.47 -4.33
N GLU A 443 -16.80 -8.79 -5.42
CA GLU A 443 -15.78 -8.46 -6.41
C GLU A 443 -15.81 -6.97 -6.74
N PHE A 444 -14.64 -6.40 -6.97
CA PHE A 444 -14.47 -5.02 -7.42
C PHE A 444 -13.10 -4.82 -8.07
N SER A 445 -12.97 -3.74 -8.82
CA SER A 445 -11.68 -3.34 -9.37
C SER A 445 -11.26 -1.97 -8.86
N LEU A 446 -9.96 -1.80 -8.65
CA LEU A 446 -9.37 -0.53 -8.28
C LEU A 446 -8.19 -0.20 -9.19
N GLN A 447 -8.07 1.07 -9.50
CA GLN A 447 -6.91 1.62 -10.18
C GLN A 447 -5.66 1.46 -9.32
N LYS A 448 -4.49 1.31 -9.95
CA LYS A 448 -3.19 1.28 -9.25
C LYS A 448 -3.03 2.48 -8.34
N GLY A 449 -2.36 2.28 -7.21
CA GLY A 449 -2.17 3.31 -6.20
C GLY A 449 -3.28 3.39 -5.16
N SER A 450 -4.45 2.77 -5.39
CA SER A 450 -5.52 2.63 -4.39
C SER A 450 -5.38 1.30 -3.65
N TYR A 451 -5.80 1.29 -2.38
CA TYR A 451 -5.67 0.13 -1.50
C TYR A 451 -7.01 -0.56 -1.29
N ALA A 452 -7.12 -1.82 -1.68
CA ALA A 452 -8.32 -2.64 -1.46
C ALA A 452 -8.68 -2.73 0.03
N THR A 453 -7.67 -2.74 0.90
CA THR A 453 -7.87 -2.74 2.35
C THR A 453 -8.63 -1.52 2.86
N MET A 454 -8.53 -0.38 2.17
CA MET A 454 -9.28 0.83 2.55
C MET A 454 -10.77 0.73 2.20
N LEU A 455 -11.11 0.09 1.08
CA LEU A 455 -12.51 -0.23 0.76
C LEU A 455 -13.09 -1.25 1.75
N ILE A 456 -12.32 -2.32 2.03
CA ILE A 456 -12.74 -3.36 2.97
C ILE A 456 -12.93 -2.76 4.36
N ARG A 457 -12.06 -1.86 4.77
CA ARG A 457 -12.16 -1.10 6.01
C ARG A 457 -13.51 -0.39 6.16
N GLU A 458 -13.96 0.30 5.12
CA GLU A 458 -15.27 0.96 5.12
C GLU A 458 -16.43 -0.06 5.28
N LEU A 459 -16.30 -1.25 4.71
CA LEU A 459 -17.32 -2.29 4.79
C LEU A 459 -17.40 -2.94 6.19
N ILE A 460 -16.26 -3.22 6.82
CA ILE A 460 -16.21 -3.99 8.06
C ILE A 460 -16.27 -3.14 9.33
N ALA A 461 -16.06 -1.84 9.24
CA ALA A 461 -16.03 -0.97 10.40
C ALA A 461 -17.32 -1.04 11.23
N LEU A 462 -17.25 -1.61 12.42
CA LEU A 462 -18.28 -1.46 13.42
C LEU A 462 -18.06 -0.08 14.09
N THR A 463 -18.92 0.85 13.77
CA THR A 463 -18.94 2.19 14.40
C THR A 463 -19.76 2.15 15.68
#